data_ec92dc8db826e65d1096a1d0b3213811
#
_entry.id   ec92dc8db826e65d1096a1d0b3213811
#
_cell.length_a   1.000
_cell.length_b   1.000
_cell.length_c   1.000
_cell.angle_alpha   90.00
_cell.angle_beta   90.00
_cell.angle_gamma   90.00
#
_symmetry.space_group_name_H-M   'P 1'
#
loop_
_entity.id
_entity.type
_entity.pdbx_description
1 polymer ?
#
loop_
_entity_poly.entity_id
_entity_poly.type
_entity_poly.pdbx_seq_one_letter_code
_entity_poly.pdbx_strand_id
1 'polypeptide(L)'
;MNTHIKTFEQLTTKELFNIYKLRVDTFVVEQQCPYHEIDDIDLESHHIYLQQGKDILAYCRLYKQNDAYHIGRVIAATKRKGYGTQIMKTAIKFASNILHTQSINIEAQTYAKKFYEKLGFVTNSKPFDEDGIQHIKMKYTVK
;
A
#
# COMPACT_ATOMS: atom_id res chain seq x y z
N MET A 1 -10.39 -4.54 -16.48
CA MET A 1 -9.50 -4.27 -15.33
C MET A 1 -9.02 -5.58 -14.72
N ASN A 2 -7.73 -5.67 -14.52
CA ASN A 2 -7.10 -6.86 -13.94
C ASN A 2 -6.36 -6.50 -12.65
N THR A 3 -6.54 -7.36 -11.64
CA THR A 3 -5.78 -7.24 -10.39
C THR A 3 -4.63 -8.23 -10.42
N HIS A 4 -3.44 -7.73 -10.08
CA HIS A 4 -2.22 -8.54 -10.05
C HIS A 4 -1.65 -8.56 -8.63
N ILE A 5 -1.16 -9.73 -8.21
CA ILE A 5 -0.44 -9.91 -6.96
C ILE A 5 0.85 -10.64 -7.33
N LYS A 6 1.98 -9.94 -7.26
CA LYS A 6 3.26 -10.48 -7.72
C LYS A 6 4.38 -10.22 -6.73
N THR A 7 5.23 -11.21 -6.54
CA THR A 7 6.49 -11.00 -5.82
C THR A 7 7.42 -10.17 -6.70
N PHE A 8 8.51 -9.64 -6.11
CA PHE A 8 9.50 -8.87 -6.88
C PHE A 8 10.04 -9.68 -8.07
N GLU A 9 10.35 -10.95 -7.85
CA GLU A 9 10.90 -11.82 -8.91
C GLU A 9 9.90 -12.11 -10.01
N GLN A 10 8.61 -12.04 -9.75
CA GLN A 10 7.57 -12.28 -10.74
C GLN A 10 7.28 -11.06 -11.61
N LEU A 11 7.70 -9.86 -11.16
CA LEU A 11 7.50 -8.64 -11.93
C LEU A 11 8.45 -8.62 -13.14
N THR A 12 7.93 -8.22 -14.28
CA THR A 12 8.79 -7.90 -15.43
C THR A 12 9.47 -6.55 -15.18
N THR A 13 10.57 -6.29 -15.89
CA THR A 13 11.26 -5.01 -15.78
C THR A 13 10.33 -3.84 -16.12
N LYS A 14 9.44 -4.02 -17.09
CA LYS A 14 8.47 -3.00 -17.48
C LYS A 14 7.43 -2.76 -16.41
N GLU A 15 6.92 -3.81 -15.79
CA GLU A 15 5.98 -3.69 -14.68
C GLU A 15 6.61 -2.95 -13.51
N LEU A 16 7.84 -3.31 -13.17
CA LEU A 16 8.58 -2.64 -12.10
C LEU A 16 8.81 -1.16 -12.42
N PHE A 17 9.18 -0.86 -13.65
CA PHE A 17 9.36 0.53 -14.10
C PHE A 17 8.07 1.33 -13.89
N ASN A 18 6.94 0.80 -14.33
CA ASN A 18 5.65 1.48 -14.23
C ASN A 18 5.23 1.68 -12.78
N ILE A 19 5.47 0.70 -11.93
CA ILE A 19 5.18 0.79 -10.48
C ILE A 19 6.04 1.88 -9.85
N TYR A 20 7.34 1.87 -10.10
CA TYR A 20 8.25 2.84 -9.49
C TYR A 20 7.97 4.27 -9.99
N LYS A 21 7.65 4.42 -11.27
CA LYS A 21 7.29 5.73 -11.81
C LYS A 21 6.06 6.29 -11.11
N LEU A 22 5.00 5.47 -10.96
CA LEU A 22 3.79 5.89 -10.26
C LEU A 22 4.08 6.27 -8.81
N ARG A 23 4.88 5.46 -8.11
CA ARG A 23 5.20 5.69 -6.70
C ARG A 23 6.00 6.97 -6.49
N VAL A 24 7.03 7.18 -7.30
CA VAL A 24 7.87 8.37 -7.20
C VAL A 24 7.07 9.63 -7.56
N ASP A 25 6.28 9.58 -8.62
CA ASP A 25 5.43 10.71 -9.00
C ASP A 25 4.45 11.09 -7.89
N THR A 26 3.90 10.10 -7.19
CA THR A 26 2.92 10.32 -6.12
C THR A 26 3.57 10.77 -4.82
N PHE A 27 4.56 10.01 -4.33
CA PHE A 27 5.07 10.22 -2.97
C PHE A 27 6.21 11.23 -2.90
N VAL A 28 7.00 11.36 -3.96
CA VAL A 28 8.13 12.28 -3.98
C VAL A 28 7.75 13.57 -4.67
N VAL A 29 7.24 13.50 -5.88
CA VAL A 29 6.97 14.70 -6.69
C VAL A 29 5.72 15.42 -6.23
N GLU A 30 4.56 14.76 -6.20
CA GLU A 30 3.30 15.41 -5.80
C GLU A 30 3.31 15.87 -4.35
N GLN A 31 3.84 15.05 -3.45
CA GLN A 31 3.90 15.38 -2.02
C GLN A 31 5.08 16.26 -1.66
N GLN A 32 5.95 16.55 -2.63
CA GLN A 32 7.16 17.37 -2.43
C GLN A 32 7.99 16.87 -1.23
N CYS A 33 8.16 15.53 -1.16
CA CYS A 33 8.82 14.89 -0.04
C CYS A 33 10.07 14.13 -0.54
N PRO A 34 11.27 14.73 -0.41
CA PRO A 34 12.51 14.05 -0.81
C PRO A 34 12.92 13.02 0.23
N TYR A 35 12.65 11.74 -0.04
CA TYR A 35 13.04 10.63 0.83
C TYR A 35 13.35 9.40 -0.03
N HIS A 36 13.88 8.37 0.61
CA HIS A 36 14.23 7.12 -0.07
C HIS A 36 12.97 6.27 -0.31
N GLU A 37 12.23 6.60 -1.35
CA GLU A 37 10.94 5.98 -1.66
C GLU A 37 11.11 4.50 -2.06
N ILE A 38 12.13 4.20 -2.83
CA ILE A 38 12.49 2.83 -3.21
C ILE A 38 13.45 2.30 -2.16
N ASP A 39 13.13 1.16 -1.56
CA ASP A 39 13.92 0.58 -0.47
C ASP A 39 13.98 -0.95 -0.56
N ASP A 40 14.73 -1.57 0.33
CA ASP A 40 14.95 -3.02 0.32
C ASP A 40 13.66 -3.82 0.61
N ILE A 41 12.68 -3.21 1.24
CA ILE A 41 11.39 -3.85 1.51
C ILE A 41 10.73 -4.28 0.20
N ASP A 42 10.97 -3.55 -0.89
CA ASP A 42 10.43 -3.87 -2.20
C ASP A 42 10.84 -5.26 -2.68
N LEU A 43 12.02 -5.72 -2.30
CA LEU A 43 12.54 -7.02 -2.71
C LEU A 43 11.78 -8.18 -2.07
N GLU A 44 11.16 -7.94 -0.91
CA GLU A 44 10.45 -8.94 -0.11
C GLU A 44 8.93 -8.73 -0.11
N SER A 45 8.44 -7.76 -0.86
CA SER A 45 7.02 -7.42 -0.89
C SER A 45 6.24 -8.23 -1.91
N HIS A 46 4.95 -8.41 -1.62
CA HIS A 46 3.96 -8.70 -2.65
C HIS A 46 3.50 -7.35 -3.18
N HIS A 47 3.67 -7.14 -4.48
CA HIS A 47 3.23 -5.93 -5.16
C HIS A 47 1.83 -6.20 -5.72
N ILE A 48 0.87 -5.42 -5.25
CA ILE A 48 -0.54 -5.61 -5.56
C ILE A 48 -1.02 -4.38 -6.32
N TYR A 49 -1.53 -4.61 -7.53
CA TYR A 49 -1.95 -3.48 -8.35
C TYR A 49 -3.13 -3.82 -9.22
N LEU A 50 -3.91 -2.79 -9.52
CA LEU A 50 -5.08 -2.83 -10.39
C LEU A 50 -4.69 -2.16 -11.70
N GLN A 51 -4.80 -2.88 -12.80
CA GLN A 51 -4.35 -2.40 -14.10
C GLN A 51 -5.50 -2.37 -15.11
N GLN A 52 -5.53 -1.32 -15.91
CA GLN A 52 -6.42 -1.21 -17.04
C GLN A 52 -5.58 -0.79 -18.25
N GLY A 53 -5.45 -1.68 -19.25
CA GLY A 53 -4.56 -1.42 -20.37
C GLY A 53 -3.12 -1.23 -19.89
N LYS A 54 -2.54 -0.06 -20.15
CA LYS A 54 -1.19 0.31 -19.72
C LYS A 54 -1.17 0.97 -18.36
N ASP A 55 -2.33 1.36 -17.82
CA ASP A 55 -2.43 2.23 -16.67
C ASP A 55 -2.60 1.44 -15.37
N ILE A 56 -1.82 1.80 -14.37
CA ILE A 56 -1.99 1.30 -13.00
C ILE A 56 -2.97 2.25 -12.31
N LEU A 57 -4.13 1.72 -11.92
CA LEU A 57 -5.19 2.51 -11.29
C LEU A 57 -5.07 2.56 -9.78
N ALA A 58 -4.44 1.56 -9.18
CA ALA A 58 -4.19 1.51 -7.74
C ALA A 58 -3.02 0.58 -7.46
N TYR A 59 -2.34 0.81 -6.36
CA TYR A 59 -1.18 0.01 -5.97
C TYR A 59 -1.05 -0.02 -4.45
N CYS A 60 -0.54 -1.13 -3.93
CA CYS A 60 0.02 -1.18 -2.59
C CYS A 60 1.08 -2.28 -2.53
N ARG A 61 1.92 -2.23 -1.50
CA ARG A 61 2.84 -3.33 -1.21
C ARG A 61 2.47 -3.95 0.13
N LEU A 62 2.51 -5.28 0.17
CA LEU A 62 2.23 -6.07 1.36
C LEU A 62 3.51 -6.83 1.71
N TYR A 63 3.98 -6.68 2.94
CA TYR A 63 5.25 -7.28 3.35
C TYR A 63 5.23 -7.68 4.82
N LYS A 64 6.13 -8.58 5.18
CA LYS A 64 6.31 -9.03 6.55
C LYS A 64 7.58 -8.42 7.12
N GLN A 65 7.48 -7.83 8.31
CA GLN A 65 8.60 -7.24 9.01
C GLN A 65 8.37 -7.40 10.51
N ASN A 66 9.39 -7.89 11.25
CA ASN A 66 9.29 -8.12 12.70
C ASN A 66 8.10 -9.03 13.05
N ASP A 67 7.91 -10.09 12.27
CA ASP A 67 6.82 -11.07 12.43
C ASP A 67 5.42 -10.50 12.30
N ALA A 68 5.27 -9.33 11.71
CA ALA A 68 3.98 -8.70 11.45
C ALA A 68 3.85 -8.32 9.99
N TYR A 69 2.64 -8.44 9.45
CA TYR A 69 2.35 -8.00 8.08
C TYR A 69 1.98 -6.53 8.06
N HIS A 70 2.46 -5.85 7.03
CA HIS A 70 2.26 -4.42 6.81
C HIS A 70 1.80 -4.18 5.38
N ILE A 71 0.96 -3.16 5.21
CA ILE A 71 0.62 -2.63 3.90
C ILE A 71 1.15 -1.20 3.84
N GLY A 72 1.82 -0.86 2.76
CA GLY A 72 2.34 0.49 2.57
C GLY A 72 2.30 0.90 1.11
N ARG A 73 2.72 2.13 0.84
CA ARG A 73 2.77 2.72 -0.50
C ARG A 73 1.43 2.63 -1.22
N VAL A 74 0.34 2.90 -0.50
CA VAL A 74 -1.03 2.81 -1.04
C VAL A 74 -1.29 3.99 -1.97
N ILE A 75 -1.68 3.71 -3.21
CA ILE A 75 -1.97 4.73 -4.22
C ILE A 75 -3.28 4.41 -4.91
N ALA A 76 -4.09 5.44 -5.13
CA ALA A 76 -5.21 5.39 -6.05
C ALA A 76 -5.01 6.50 -7.09
N ALA A 77 -4.84 6.14 -8.35
CA ALA A 77 -4.49 7.07 -9.42
C ALA A 77 -5.59 8.11 -9.67
N THR A 78 -6.85 7.74 -9.44
CA THR A 78 -7.99 8.65 -9.59
C THR A 78 -8.82 8.59 -8.31
N LYS A 79 -9.01 9.75 -7.68
CA LYS A 79 -9.79 9.83 -6.45
C LYS A 79 -11.27 9.55 -6.72
N ARG A 80 -11.96 9.01 -5.72
CA ARG A 80 -13.43 8.78 -5.71
C ARG A 80 -13.95 7.77 -6.74
N LYS A 81 -13.07 6.94 -7.29
CA LYS A 81 -13.48 5.82 -8.18
C LYS A 81 -13.52 4.48 -7.44
N GLY A 82 -13.18 4.47 -6.14
CA GLY A 82 -13.17 3.25 -5.35
C GLY A 82 -11.98 2.34 -5.60
N TYR A 83 -10.98 2.78 -6.35
CA TYR A 83 -9.81 1.95 -6.66
C TYR A 83 -8.97 1.68 -5.41
N GLY A 84 -8.82 2.68 -4.54
CA GLY A 84 -8.10 2.50 -3.28
C GLY A 84 -8.76 1.49 -2.38
N THR A 85 -10.08 1.54 -2.26
CA THR A 85 -10.86 0.56 -1.50
C THR A 85 -10.69 -0.84 -2.09
N GLN A 86 -10.76 -0.96 -3.41
CA GLN A 86 -10.62 -2.23 -4.09
C GLN A 86 -9.25 -2.86 -3.84
N ILE A 87 -8.18 -2.08 -3.98
CA ILE A 87 -6.82 -2.60 -3.80
C ILE A 87 -6.58 -3.02 -2.35
N MET A 88 -7.07 -2.23 -1.39
CA MET A 88 -6.93 -2.57 0.02
C MET A 88 -7.70 -3.83 0.40
N LYS A 89 -8.93 -3.98 -0.10
CA LYS A 89 -9.71 -5.20 0.14
C LYS A 89 -9.03 -6.42 -0.47
N THR A 90 -8.44 -6.30 -1.65
CA THR A 90 -7.67 -7.37 -2.28
C THR A 90 -6.47 -7.77 -1.41
N ALA A 91 -5.72 -6.78 -0.93
CA ALA A 91 -4.55 -7.03 -0.08
C ALA A 91 -4.93 -7.70 1.25
N ILE A 92 -5.98 -7.21 1.90
CA ILE A 92 -6.48 -7.78 3.16
C ILE A 92 -6.90 -9.23 2.96
N LYS A 93 -7.66 -9.51 1.90
CA LYS A 93 -8.12 -10.86 1.59
C LYS A 93 -6.97 -11.81 1.29
N PHE A 94 -5.99 -11.35 0.53
CA PHE A 94 -4.80 -12.15 0.24
C PHE A 94 -4.00 -12.43 1.51
N ALA A 95 -3.79 -11.43 2.34
CA ALA A 95 -3.05 -11.59 3.60
C ALA A 95 -3.75 -12.58 4.53
N SER A 96 -5.07 -12.50 4.67
CA SER A 96 -5.80 -13.40 5.57
C SER A 96 -5.96 -14.80 5.00
N ASN A 97 -6.33 -14.94 3.73
CA ASN A 97 -6.69 -16.25 3.15
C ASN A 97 -5.47 -17.03 2.65
N ILE A 98 -4.46 -16.35 2.13
CA ILE A 98 -3.28 -17.01 1.53
C ILE A 98 -2.09 -16.98 2.50
N LEU A 99 -1.83 -15.84 3.14
CA LEU A 99 -0.72 -15.71 4.06
C LEU A 99 -1.10 -16.06 5.51
N HIS A 100 -2.39 -16.26 5.78
CA HIS A 100 -2.93 -16.69 7.07
C HIS A 100 -2.56 -15.78 8.23
N THR A 101 -2.44 -14.46 7.98
CA THR A 101 -2.18 -13.52 9.07
C THR A 101 -3.46 -13.23 9.85
N GLN A 102 -3.30 -12.93 11.13
CA GLN A 102 -4.40 -12.53 12.01
C GLN A 102 -4.60 -11.02 12.05
N SER A 103 -3.61 -10.26 11.61
CA SER A 103 -3.68 -8.80 11.65
C SER A 103 -2.76 -8.17 10.62
N ILE A 104 -3.05 -6.91 10.28
CA ILE A 104 -2.28 -6.13 9.33
C ILE A 104 -2.06 -4.74 9.93
N ASN A 105 -0.82 -4.27 9.86
CA ASN A 105 -0.43 -2.96 10.37
C ASN A 105 -0.23 -1.97 9.22
N ILE A 106 -0.60 -0.73 9.43
CA ILE A 106 -0.32 0.35 8.50
C ILE A 106 0.18 1.58 9.25
N GLU A 107 0.92 2.43 8.55
CA GLU A 107 1.27 3.77 9.00
C GLU A 107 0.59 4.73 8.04
N ALA A 108 -0.63 5.15 8.40
CA ALA A 108 -1.45 5.97 7.53
C ALA A 108 -1.09 7.45 7.68
N GLN A 109 -1.04 8.18 6.55
CA GLN A 109 -1.04 9.63 6.64
C GLN A 109 -2.34 10.07 7.28
N THR A 110 -2.28 11.00 8.23
CA THR A 110 -3.44 11.34 9.07
C THR A 110 -4.66 11.80 8.28
N TYR A 111 -4.45 12.45 7.13
CA TYR A 111 -5.59 12.89 6.31
C TYR A 111 -6.38 11.71 5.72
N ALA A 112 -5.78 10.52 5.64
CA ALA A 112 -6.43 9.32 5.10
C ALA A 112 -7.04 8.42 6.19
N LYS A 113 -6.99 8.84 7.45
CA LYS A 113 -7.46 8.03 8.58
C LYS A 113 -8.87 7.50 8.38
N LYS A 114 -9.81 8.37 7.96
CA LYS A 114 -11.20 7.97 7.77
C LYS A 114 -11.36 6.91 6.69
N PHE A 115 -10.55 6.97 5.63
CA PHE A 115 -10.55 5.98 4.57
C PHE A 115 -10.22 4.60 5.13
N TYR A 116 -9.18 4.52 5.96
CA TYR A 116 -8.77 3.25 6.56
C TYR A 116 -9.74 2.77 7.64
N GLU A 117 -10.35 3.68 8.39
CA GLU A 117 -11.36 3.31 9.39
C GLU A 117 -12.56 2.62 8.73
N LYS A 118 -12.98 3.09 7.55
CA LYS A 118 -14.08 2.47 6.81
C LYS A 118 -13.75 1.04 6.37
N LEU A 119 -12.47 0.72 6.21
CA LEU A 119 -12.01 -0.62 5.86
C LEU A 119 -11.91 -1.54 7.07
N GLY A 120 -12.03 -1.01 8.28
CA GLY A 120 -11.94 -1.78 9.52
C GLY A 120 -10.65 -1.60 10.30
N PHE A 121 -9.78 -0.68 9.88
CA PHE A 121 -8.57 -0.37 10.63
C PHE A 121 -8.90 0.48 11.85
N VAL A 122 -8.18 0.25 12.94
CA VAL A 122 -8.34 0.97 14.20
C VAL A 122 -7.02 1.63 14.56
N THR A 123 -7.09 2.90 14.95
CA THR A 123 -5.93 3.66 15.41
C THR A 123 -5.33 3.03 16.66
N ASN A 124 -3.99 2.86 16.67
CA ASN A 124 -3.28 2.33 17.83
C ASN A 124 -2.00 3.09 18.18
N SER A 125 -1.93 4.35 17.79
CA SER A 125 -0.84 5.24 18.21
C SER A 125 -1.32 6.69 18.24
N LYS A 126 -0.48 7.56 18.80
CA LYS A 126 -0.63 9.00 18.63
C LYS A 126 -0.05 9.39 17.26
N PRO A 127 -0.47 10.53 16.70
CA PRO A 127 0.16 11.03 15.47
C PRO A 127 1.65 11.25 15.67
N PHE A 128 2.43 10.96 14.62
CA PHE A 128 3.87 11.17 14.60
C PHE A 128 4.30 11.70 13.23
N ASP A 129 5.46 12.36 13.21
CA ASP A 129 6.02 12.89 11.98
C ASP A 129 6.88 11.84 11.29
N GLU A 130 6.70 11.67 9.98
CA GLU A 130 7.53 10.81 9.17
C GLU A 130 7.81 11.55 7.86
N ASP A 131 9.08 11.90 7.64
CA ASP A 131 9.52 12.65 6.48
C ASP A 131 8.74 13.96 6.28
N GLY A 132 8.37 14.64 7.37
CA GLY A 132 7.63 15.90 7.34
C GLY A 132 6.13 15.75 7.16
N ILE A 133 5.62 14.54 7.13
CA ILE A 133 4.18 14.27 6.95
C ILE A 133 3.66 13.58 8.21
N GLN A 134 2.52 14.06 8.72
CA GLN A 134 1.89 13.48 9.90
C GLN A 134 1.28 12.11 9.57
N HIS A 135 1.66 11.12 10.36
CA HIS A 135 1.19 9.74 10.23
C HIS A 135 0.56 9.25 11.52
N ILE A 136 -0.19 8.16 11.43
CA ILE A 136 -0.75 7.48 12.58
C ILE A 136 -0.72 5.97 12.31
N LYS A 137 -0.37 5.19 13.34
CA LYS A 137 -0.39 3.73 13.21
C LYS A 137 -1.80 3.22 13.37
N MET A 138 -2.18 2.29 12.51
CA MET A 138 -3.49 1.65 12.54
C MET A 138 -3.35 0.15 12.32
N LYS A 139 -4.33 -0.61 12.80
CA LYS A 139 -4.30 -2.07 12.73
C LYS A 139 -5.64 -2.62 12.30
N TYR A 140 -5.60 -3.58 11.40
CA TYR A 140 -6.77 -4.38 11.01
C TYR A 140 -6.63 -5.76 11.66
N THR A 141 -7.70 -6.23 12.28
CA THR A 141 -7.74 -7.56 12.88
C THR A 141 -8.70 -8.44 12.07
N VAL A 142 -8.21 -9.59 11.63
CA VAL A 142 -9.02 -10.55 10.87
C VAL A 142 -10.03 -11.20 11.81
N LYS A 143 -11.28 -11.27 11.35
CA LYS A 143 -12.37 -11.86 12.14
C LYS A 143 -12.61 -13.31 11.78
#